data_34ffcb63d1cf30ef33c37c936feb1932
#
_entry.id   34ffcb63d1cf30ef33c37c936feb1932
#
_cell.length_a   1.000
_cell.length_b   1.000
_cell.length_c   1.000
_cell.angle_alpha   90.00
_cell.angle_beta   90.00
_cell.angle_gamma   90.00
#
_symmetry.space_group_name_H-M   'P 1'
#
loop_
_entity.id
_entity.type
_entity.pdbx_description
1 polymer ?
#
loop_
_entity_poly.entity_id
_entity_poly.type
_entity_poly.pdbx_seq_one_letter_code
_entity_poly.pdbx_strand_id
1 'polypeptide(L)'
;MTGQDFQQILINKWGFSYDIQLRQVKGKIFVQVMWKYLEQVSFGATEEDYIAHLNWVLSHLEAWGVVDQVLSYLEKTREKPRIGKAVSIPVDLGDRASEWLLEDL
;
A
#
# COMPACT_ATOMS: atom_id res chain seq x y z
N MET A 1 2.02 -13.60 -3.48
CA MET A 1 2.76 -12.64 -2.59
C MET A 1 2.06 -12.57 -1.24
N THR A 2 2.82 -12.56 -0.16
CA THR A 2 2.28 -12.42 1.19
C THR A 2 2.54 -11.01 1.73
N GLY A 3 1.87 -10.67 2.84
CA GLY A 3 2.14 -9.41 3.53
C GLY A 3 3.59 -9.29 3.96
N GLN A 4 4.21 -10.39 4.38
CA GLN A 4 5.62 -10.42 4.75
C GLN A 4 6.53 -10.13 3.56
N ASP A 5 6.19 -10.64 2.38
CA ASP A 5 6.92 -10.33 1.15
C ASP A 5 6.85 -8.84 0.83
N PHE A 6 5.66 -8.26 0.99
CA PHE A 6 5.46 -6.83 0.75
C PHE A 6 6.24 -5.99 1.76
N GLN A 7 6.20 -6.38 3.04
CA GLN A 7 6.99 -5.74 4.09
C GLN A 7 8.47 -5.72 3.73
N GLN A 8 8.99 -6.84 3.23
CA GLN A 8 10.40 -6.95 2.89
C GLN A 8 10.76 -6.01 1.73
N ILE A 9 9.85 -5.84 0.77
CA ILE A 9 10.06 -4.90 -0.34
C ILE A 9 10.18 -3.47 0.20
N LEU A 10 9.31 -3.08 1.14
CA LEU A 10 9.36 -1.75 1.75
C LEU A 10 10.66 -1.53 2.52
N ILE A 11 11.08 -2.52 3.30
CA ILE A 11 12.32 -2.46 4.06
C ILE A 11 13.53 -2.35 3.12
N ASN A 12 13.54 -3.14 2.06
CA ASN A 12 14.65 -3.12 1.10
C ASN A 12 14.76 -1.78 0.38
N LYS A 13 13.63 -1.13 0.12
CA LYS A 13 13.64 0.16 -0.58
C LYS A 13 13.94 1.33 0.34
N TRP A 14 13.29 1.39 1.50
CA TRP A 14 13.32 2.58 2.35
C TRP A 14 13.81 2.35 3.78
N GLY A 15 14.04 1.09 4.17
CA GLY A 15 14.60 0.76 5.47
C GLY A 15 13.60 0.53 6.58
N PHE A 16 12.31 0.75 6.35
CA PHE A 16 11.27 0.62 7.38
C PHE A 16 10.02 -0.05 6.84
N SER A 17 9.24 -0.63 7.77
CA SER A 17 7.94 -1.23 7.48
C SER A 17 6.86 -0.15 7.52
N TYR A 18 6.77 0.63 6.44
CA TYR A 18 5.79 1.71 6.34
C TYR A 18 4.37 1.18 6.27
N ASP A 19 3.43 1.95 6.83
CA ASP A 19 2.01 1.67 6.76
C ASP A 19 1.50 1.88 5.34
N ILE A 20 0.57 1.03 4.91
CA ILE A 20 -0.03 1.07 3.58
C ILE A 20 -1.54 1.30 3.74
N GLN A 21 -2.08 2.22 2.96
CA GLN A 21 -3.50 2.53 2.94
C GLN A 21 -4.04 2.41 1.52
N LEU A 22 -5.28 1.95 1.39
CA LEU A 22 -6.01 2.07 0.14
C LEU A 22 -6.91 3.30 0.23
N ARG A 23 -6.84 4.14 -0.78
CA ARG A 23 -7.65 5.37 -0.84
C ARG A 23 -8.42 5.45 -2.14
N GLN A 24 -9.65 5.90 -2.04
CA GLN A 24 -10.48 6.20 -3.20
C GLN A 24 -10.77 7.69 -3.20
N VAL A 25 -10.37 8.37 -4.29
CA VAL A 25 -10.57 9.81 -4.45
C VAL A 25 -11.15 10.05 -5.83
N LYS A 26 -12.37 10.58 -5.88
CA LYS A 26 -13.07 10.92 -7.14
C LYS A 26 -13.09 9.75 -8.13
N GLY A 27 -13.41 8.55 -7.63
CA GLY A 27 -13.51 7.35 -8.45
C GLY A 27 -12.17 6.72 -8.84
N LYS A 28 -11.05 7.27 -8.36
CA LYS A 28 -9.72 6.72 -8.60
C LYS A 28 -9.21 6.07 -7.32
N ILE A 29 -8.45 4.99 -7.48
CA ILE A 29 -7.88 4.25 -6.35
C ILE A 29 -6.38 4.45 -6.30
N PHE A 30 -5.89 4.69 -5.10
CA PHE A 30 -4.47 4.87 -4.81
C PHE A 30 -4.03 3.93 -3.70
N VAL A 31 -2.85 3.37 -3.86
CA VAL A 31 -2.13 2.73 -2.76
C VAL A 31 -1.23 3.81 -2.18
N GLN A 32 -1.42 4.15 -0.93
CA GLN A 32 -0.62 5.20 -0.28
C GLN A 32 0.34 4.56 0.72
N VAL A 33 1.63 4.85 0.56
CA VAL A 33 2.63 4.47 1.55
C VAL A 33 2.75 5.64 2.51
N MET A 34 2.25 5.44 3.72
CA MET A 34 2.22 6.48 4.74
C MET A 34 3.59 6.63 5.39
N TRP A 35 3.77 7.72 6.13
CA TRP A 35 5.05 7.99 6.82
C TRP A 35 5.17 7.30 8.18
N LYS A 36 4.10 6.70 8.68
CA LYS A 36 4.13 5.89 9.90
C LYS A 36 4.74 4.52 9.58
N TYR A 37 5.47 3.96 10.52
CA TYR A 37 6.11 2.66 10.31
C TYR A 37 6.14 1.83 11.59
N LEU A 38 6.12 0.51 11.40
CA LEU A 38 5.99 -0.46 12.49
C LEU A 38 7.08 -0.31 13.57
N GLU A 39 8.32 -0.05 13.15
CA GLU A 39 9.47 0.10 14.05
C GLU A 39 9.42 1.37 14.90
N GLN A 40 8.50 2.28 14.59
CA GLN A 40 8.31 3.52 15.34
C GLN A 40 7.53 3.24 16.62
N VAL A 41 8.04 3.74 17.75
CA VAL A 41 7.43 3.49 19.07
C VAL A 41 5.96 3.88 19.11
N SER A 42 5.60 4.97 18.44
CA SER A 42 4.24 5.51 18.43
C SER A 42 3.30 4.84 17.43
N PHE A 43 3.73 3.78 16.73
CA PHE A 43 2.93 3.17 15.69
C PHE A 43 1.59 2.62 16.21
N GLY A 44 1.60 2.03 17.41
CA GLY A 44 0.37 1.62 18.09
C GLY A 44 -0.22 0.29 17.66
N ALA A 45 0.41 -0.44 16.75
CA ALA A 45 -0.03 -1.76 16.32
C ALA A 45 1.11 -2.77 16.45
N THR A 46 0.75 -4.04 16.61
CA THR A 46 1.73 -5.12 16.67
C THR A 46 2.19 -5.49 15.25
N GLU A 47 3.29 -6.22 15.15
CA GLU A 47 3.74 -6.77 13.87
C GLU A 47 2.67 -7.69 13.26
N GLU A 48 2.00 -8.49 14.08
CA GLU A 48 0.93 -9.36 13.63
C GLU A 48 -0.21 -8.56 12.98
N ASP A 49 -0.64 -7.48 13.64
CA ASP A 49 -1.68 -6.60 13.10
C ASP A 49 -1.23 -5.93 11.80
N TYR A 50 0.01 -5.50 11.75
CA TYR A 50 0.60 -4.88 10.56
C TYR A 50 0.58 -5.84 9.36
N ILE A 51 1.05 -7.07 9.57
CA ILE A 51 1.07 -8.09 8.51
C ILE A 51 -0.34 -8.46 8.06
N ALA A 52 -1.27 -8.60 9.00
CA ALA A 52 -2.67 -8.87 8.67
C ALA A 52 -3.26 -7.76 7.78
N HIS A 53 -2.93 -6.51 8.08
CA HIS A 53 -3.37 -5.38 7.26
C HIS A 53 -2.74 -5.42 5.86
N LEU A 54 -1.45 -5.73 5.75
CA LEU A 54 -0.81 -5.88 4.44
C LEU A 54 -1.43 -7.01 3.63
N ASN A 55 -1.77 -8.13 4.28
CA ASN A 55 -2.46 -9.22 3.60
C ASN A 55 -3.82 -8.78 3.08
N TRP A 56 -4.54 -7.96 3.85
CA TRP A 56 -5.83 -7.41 3.43
C TRP A 56 -5.66 -6.51 2.20
N VAL A 57 -4.68 -5.60 2.21
CA VAL A 57 -4.39 -4.75 1.06
C VAL A 57 -4.05 -5.58 -0.17
N LEU A 58 -3.15 -6.56 -0.02
CA LEU A 58 -2.74 -7.42 -1.12
C LEU A 58 -3.89 -8.22 -1.71
N SER A 59 -4.81 -8.70 -0.87
CA SER A 59 -5.97 -9.45 -1.36
C SER A 59 -6.81 -8.61 -2.34
N HIS A 60 -6.95 -7.32 -2.07
CA HIS A 60 -7.64 -6.40 -2.97
C HIS A 60 -6.85 -6.17 -4.26
N LEU A 61 -5.54 -5.93 -4.13
CA LEU A 61 -4.69 -5.70 -5.30
C LEU A 61 -4.65 -6.92 -6.22
N GLU A 62 -4.62 -8.13 -5.64
CA GLU A 62 -4.65 -9.36 -6.42
C GLU A 62 -6.00 -9.55 -7.11
N ALA A 63 -7.10 -9.30 -6.41
CA ALA A 63 -8.44 -9.40 -6.98
C ALA A 63 -8.63 -8.43 -8.15
N TRP A 64 -8.01 -7.27 -8.08
CA TRP A 64 -8.07 -6.27 -9.16
C TRP A 64 -7.02 -6.51 -10.25
N GLY A 65 -6.08 -7.42 -10.04
CA GLY A 65 -5.03 -7.71 -11.01
C GLY A 65 -4.00 -6.60 -11.16
N VAL A 66 -3.74 -5.84 -10.10
CA VAL A 66 -2.88 -4.65 -10.16
C VAL A 66 -1.62 -4.73 -9.30
N VAL A 67 -1.30 -5.88 -8.74
CA VAL A 67 -0.09 -6.04 -7.92
C VAL A 67 1.15 -5.59 -8.69
N ASP A 68 1.28 -5.99 -9.96
CA ASP A 68 2.44 -5.63 -10.77
C ASP A 68 2.58 -4.13 -10.98
N GLN A 69 1.45 -3.42 -11.09
CA GLN A 69 1.48 -1.94 -11.20
C GLN A 69 2.10 -1.32 -9.95
N VAL A 70 1.71 -1.81 -8.78
CA VAL A 70 2.22 -1.31 -7.50
C VAL A 70 3.70 -1.61 -7.35
N LEU A 71 4.11 -2.85 -7.62
CA LEU A 71 5.51 -3.25 -7.50
C LEU A 71 6.40 -2.49 -8.48
N SER A 72 5.94 -2.29 -9.71
CA SER A 72 6.68 -1.53 -10.71
C SER A 72 6.87 -0.07 -10.27
N TYR A 73 5.82 0.54 -9.72
CA TYR A 73 5.91 1.90 -9.21
C TYR A 73 6.91 2.00 -8.06
N LEU A 74 6.84 1.06 -7.10
CA LEU A 74 7.76 1.03 -5.97
C LEU A 74 9.21 0.88 -6.42
N GLU A 75 9.45 0.05 -7.44
CA GLU A 75 10.79 -0.14 -7.98
C GLU A 75 11.35 1.12 -8.61
N LYS A 76 10.52 1.87 -9.32
CA LYS A 76 10.96 3.01 -10.15
C LYS A 76 10.90 4.35 -9.43
N THR A 77 10.06 4.51 -8.41
CA THR A 77 9.89 5.81 -7.78
C THR A 77 11.13 6.26 -7.03
N ARG A 78 11.39 7.56 -7.08
CA ARG A 78 12.44 8.21 -6.29
C ARG A 78 11.87 8.92 -5.06
N GLU A 79 10.56 8.88 -4.90
CA GLU A 79 9.90 9.46 -3.75
C GLU A 79 10.12 8.58 -2.51
N LYS A 80 10.03 9.20 -1.35
CA LYS A 80 10.11 8.53 -0.05
C LYS A 80 9.01 9.07 0.83
N PRO A 81 8.34 8.23 1.64
CA PRO A 81 7.36 8.73 2.61
C PRO A 81 8.00 9.72 3.57
N ARG A 82 7.32 10.85 3.78
CA ARG A 82 7.76 11.90 4.71
C ARG A 82 6.60 12.30 5.59
N ILE A 83 6.88 12.83 6.76
CA ILE A 83 5.84 13.30 7.68
C ILE A 83 4.91 14.27 6.94
N GLY A 84 3.63 13.93 6.93
CA GLY A 84 2.62 14.71 6.23
C GLY A 84 2.54 14.49 4.73
N LYS A 85 3.40 13.64 4.16
CA LYS A 85 3.40 13.39 2.72
C LYS A 85 3.59 11.91 2.40
N ALA A 86 2.50 11.24 2.06
CA ALA A 86 2.52 9.85 1.61
C ALA A 86 3.05 9.74 0.18
N VAL A 87 3.59 8.57 -0.16
CA VAL A 87 3.84 8.21 -1.56
C VAL A 87 2.55 7.60 -2.10
N SER A 88 1.92 8.28 -3.05
CA SER A 88 0.62 7.85 -3.62
C SER A 88 0.85 7.13 -4.94
N ILE A 89 0.46 5.87 -4.99
CA ILE A 89 0.62 5.01 -6.15
C ILE A 89 -0.73 4.88 -6.84
N PRO A 90 -0.92 5.46 -8.04
CA PRO A 90 -2.18 5.33 -8.76
C PRO A 90 -2.34 3.90 -9.27
N VAL A 91 -3.56 3.37 -9.16
CA VAL A 91 -3.90 2.03 -9.61
C VAL A 91 -4.92 2.16 -10.72
N ASP A 92 -4.60 1.59 -11.89
CA ASP A 92 -5.48 1.62 -13.05
C ASP A 92 -6.30 0.33 -13.11
N LEU A 93 -7.59 0.45 -12.83
CA LEU A 93 -8.54 -0.67 -12.90
C LEU A 93 -9.18 -0.81 -14.30
N GLY A 94 -8.85 0.08 -15.21
CA GLY A 94 -9.41 0.07 -16.56
C GLY A 94 -10.93 0.27 -16.54
N ASP A 95 -11.64 -0.41 -17.44
CA ASP A 95 -13.10 -0.29 -17.57
C ASP A 95 -13.86 -0.89 -16.40
N ARG A 96 -13.16 -1.59 -15.49
CA ARG A 96 -13.80 -2.22 -14.34
C ARG A 96 -13.83 -1.33 -13.10
N ALA A 97 -13.39 -0.08 -13.20
CA ALA A 97 -13.30 0.82 -12.05
C ALA A 97 -14.63 0.93 -11.31
N SER A 98 -15.76 1.01 -12.03
CA SER A 98 -17.08 1.13 -11.43
C SER A 98 -17.52 -0.14 -10.69
N GLU A 99 -16.99 -1.30 -11.10
CA GLU A 99 -17.31 -2.59 -10.47
C GLU A 99 -16.50 -2.85 -9.21
N TRP A 100 -15.36 -2.17 -9.09
CA TRP A 100 -14.39 -2.40 -8.03
C TRP A 100 -14.30 -1.27 -7.02
N LEU A 101 -15.35 -0.45 -6.92
CA LEU A 101 -15.38 0.63 -5.93
C LEU A 101 -15.26 0.08 -4.51
N LEU A 102 -14.45 0.72 -3.70
CA LEU A 102 -14.19 0.32 -2.33
C LEU A 102 -15.20 1.00 -1.41
N GLU A 103 -16.37 0.40 -1.25
CA GLU A 103 -17.42 0.96 -0.41
C GLU A 103 -17.04 0.89 1.08
N ASP A 104 -16.16 -0.02 1.44
CA ASP A 104 -15.77 -0.28 2.83
C ASP A 104 -14.54 0.50 3.28
N LEU A 105 -13.96 1.29 2.40
CA LEU A 105 -12.88 2.17 2.80
C LEU A 105 -13.42 3.45 3.40
#